data_9cf5dd752a987ec519c7a5ba695f3026
#
_entry.id   9cf5dd752a987ec519c7a5ba695f3026
#
_cell.length_a   1.000
_cell.length_b   1.000
_cell.length_c   1.000
_cell.angle_alpha   90.00
_cell.angle_beta   90.00
_cell.angle_gamma   90.00
#
_symmetry.space_group_name_H-M   'P 1'
#
loop_
_entity.id
_entity.type
_entity.pdbx_description
1 polymer ?
#
loop_
_entity_poly.entity_id
_entity_poly.type
_entity_poly.pdbx_seq_one_letter_code
_entity_poly.pdbx_strand_id
1 'polypeptide(L)'
;MHLKVQKKYQFMYRFISWNVNGLRAVAGKGFADIFTELDADFFCLQETKLQAGQIDLEFLGYKSYWNYAEKKGYSGTAIYTKHEPLSVTYGIGVDEHDHEGRVVTLEMEDFYLVCVYVPNS
;
A
#
# COMPACT_ATOMS: atom_id res chain seq x y z
N MET A 1 15.03 -31.95 10.67
CA MET A 1 13.56 -31.79 10.62
C MET A 1 13.07 -30.65 11.50
N HIS A 2 13.55 -30.57 12.72
CA HIS A 2 13.14 -29.47 13.63
C HIS A 2 13.48 -28.08 13.10
N LEU A 3 14.60 -27.94 12.41
CA LEU A 3 15.03 -26.66 11.84
C LEU A 3 14.06 -26.15 10.79
N LYS A 4 13.47 -27.00 9.98
CA LYS A 4 12.48 -26.59 8.97
C LYS A 4 11.19 -26.08 9.61
N VAL A 5 10.74 -26.72 10.69
CA VAL A 5 9.54 -26.28 11.42
C VAL A 5 9.79 -24.93 12.08
N GLN A 6 10.96 -24.77 12.73
CA GLN A 6 11.32 -23.52 13.38
C GLN A 6 11.43 -22.37 12.39
N LYS A 7 12.00 -22.58 11.21
CA LYS A 7 12.08 -21.56 10.17
C LYS A 7 10.69 -21.10 9.74
N LYS A 8 9.73 -22.03 9.66
CA LYS A 8 8.37 -21.69 9.28
C LYS A 8 7.71 -20.74 10.26
N TYR A 9 8.01 -20.84 11.55
CA TYR A 9 7.49 -19.98 12.60
C TYR A 9 8.28 -18.70 12.81
N GLN A 10 9.43 -18.55 12.15
CA GLN A 10 10.25 -17.35 12.23
C GLN A 10 9.81 -16.24 11.27
N PHE A 11 8.95 -16.56 10.30
CA PHE A 11 8.47 -15.57 9.36
C PHE A 11 7.24 -14.87 9.93
N MET A 12 7.47 -13.70 10.45
CA MET A 12 6.41 -12.81 10.89
C MET A 12 6.43 -11.59 9.97
N TYR A 13 5.27 -11.22 9.47
CA TYR A 13 5.13 -10.03 8.67
C TYR A 13 4.56 -8.90 9.52
N ARG A 14 5.11 -7.70 9.32
CA ARG A 14 4.57 -6.48 9.90
C ARG A 14 3.75 -5.76 8.84
N PHE A 15 2.48 -5.54 9.15
CA PHE A 15 1.55 -4.82 8.29
C PHE A 15 1.19 -3.50 8.96
N ILE A 16 1.29 -2.41 8.21
CA ILE A 16 0.88 -1.09 8.65
C ILE A 16 -0.17 -0.58 7.66
N SER A 17 -1.19 0.06 8.18
CA SER A 17 -2.21 0.72 7.38
C SER A 17 -2.41 2.13 7.92
N TRP A 18 -2.35 3.13 7.05
CA TRP A 18 -2.41 4.53 7.46
C TRP A 18 -3.20 5.35 6.44
N ASN A 19 -4.31 5.92 6.90
CA ASN A 19 -5.01 6.94 6.11
C ASN A 19 -4.26 8.25 6.29
N VAL A 20 -3.55 8.68 5.26
CA VAL A 20 -2.65 9.83 5.35
C VAL A 20 -3.34 11.17 5.08
N ASN A 21 -4.58 11.13 4.60
CA ASN A 21 -5.36 12.34 4.31
C ASN A 21 -4.56 13.36 3.48
N GLY A 22 -3.99 12.88 2.39
CA GLY A 22 -3.13 13.68 1.51
C GLY A 22 -1.66 13.40 1.78
N LEU A 23 -1.04 12.58 0.93
CA LEU A 23 0.36 12.15 1.12
C LEU A 23 1.33 13.31 0.98
N ARG A 24 1.07 14.27 0.09
CA ARG A 24 1.96 15.43 -0.09
C ARG A 24 2.13 16.23 1.20
N ALA A 25 1.04 16.42 1.94
CA ALA A 25 1.09 17.15 3.22
C ALA A 25 1.90 16.38 4.26
N VAL A 26 1.66 15.08 4.38
CA VAL A 26 2.37 14.22 5.35
C VAL A 26 3.84 14.04 4.96
N ALA A 27 4.14 14.00 3.66
CA ALA A 27 5.52 13.90 3.17
C ALA A 27 6.36 15.08 3.66
N GLY A 28 5.78 16.28 3.72
CA GLY A 28 6.44 17.47 4.26
C GLY A 28 6.53 17.49 5.78
N LYS A 29 5.96 16.52 6.48
CA LYS A 29 5.88 16.48 7.95
C LYS A 29 6.53 15.24 8.56
N GLY A 30 7.48 14.63 7.85
CA GLY A 30 8.26 13.53 8.40
C GLY A 30 7.76 12.13 8.04
N PHE A 31 6.94 11.98 7.01
CA PHE A 31 6.44 10.67 6.57
C PHE A 31 7.60 9.68 6.34
N ALA A 32 8.65 10.11 5.65
CA ALA A 32 9.77 9.24 5.31
C ALA A 32 10.45 8.67 6.56
N ASP A 33 10.62 9.49 7.59
CA ASP A 33 11.24 9.07 8.86
C ASP A 33 10.34 8.05 9.58
N ILE A 34 9.05 8.30 9.62
CA ILE A 34 8.08 7.38 10.24
C ILE A 34 8.05 6.06 9.48
N PHE A 35 7.99 6.13 8.16
CA PHE A 35 7.97 4.95 7.30
C PHE A 35 9.21 4.08 7.55
N THR A 36 10.38 4.70 7.57
CA THR A 36 11.65 3.99 7.76
C THR A 36 11.73 3.38 9.16
N GLU A 37 11.32 4.13 10.18
CA GLU A 37 11.37 3.66 11.56
C GLU A 37 10.44 2.47 11.80
N LEU A 38 9.25 2.47 11.21
CA LEU A 38 8.31 1.37 11.35
C LEU A 38 8.75 0.09 10.66
N ASP A 39 9.54 0.20 9.63
CA ASP A 39 10.18 -0.93 8.93
C ASP A 39 9.19 -2.08 8.64
N ALA A 40 8.05 -1.73 8.08
CA ALA A 40 7.00 -2.69 7.80
C ALA A 40 7.35 -3.56 6.58
N ASP A 41 6.84 -4.78 6.56
CA ASP A 41 6.89 -5.64 5.37
C ASP A 41 5.91 -5.13 4.32
N PHE A 42 4.72 -4.71 4.77
CA PHE A 42 3.66 -4.17 3.93
C PHE A 42 3.13 -2.89 4.57
N PHE A 43 3.15 -1.81 3.80
CA PHE A 43 2.68 -0.52 4.27
C PHE A 43 1.59 -0.02 3.33
N CYS A 44 0.35 0.01 3.83
CA CYS A 44 -0.82 0.40 3.06
C CYS A 44 -1.20 1.84 3.35
N LEU A 45 -1.46 2.61 2.30
CA LEU A 45 -1.86 4.02 2.40
C LEU A 45 -3.25 4.19 1.81
N GLN A 46 -4.08 4.97 2.49
CA GLN A 46 -5.38 5.40 1.99
C GLN A 46 -5.43 6.92 1.95
N GLU A 47 -6.26 7.45 1.09
CA GLU A 47 -6.41 8.88 0.83
C GLU A 47 -5.08 9.56 0.50
N THR A 48 -4.35 9.00 -0.47
CA THR A 48 -3.11 9.63 -0.95
C THR A 48 -3.37 10.97 -1.60
N LYS A 49 -4.52 11.13 -2.25
CA LYS A 49 -4.98 12.35 -2.95
C LYS A 49 -4.01 12.80 -4.04
N LEU A 50 -3.38 11.82 -4.71
CA LEU A 50 -2.36 12.06 -5.74
C LEU A 50 -2.84 11.58 -7.10
N GLN A 51 -2.26 12.19 -8.14
CA GLN A 51 -2.19 11.64 -9.48
C GLN A 51 -0.78 11.18 -9.76
N ALA A 52 -0.63 10.36 -10.82
CA ALA A 52 0.67 9.85 -11.22
C ALA A 52 1.67 10.99 -11.45
N GLY A 53 2.88 10.83 -10.95
CA GLY A 53 3.96 11.78 -11.17
C GLY A 53 3.96 13.00 -10.25
N GLN A 54 3.00 13.12 -9.34
CA GLN A 54 2.95 14.28 -8.44
C GLN A 54 3.91 14.20 -7.26
N ILE A 55 4.37 13.01 -6.92
CA ILE A 55 5.33 12.80 -5.86
C ILE A 55 6.24 11.64 -6.23
N ASP A 56 7.48 11.73 -5.81
CA ASP A 56 8.45 10.68 -5.97
C ASP A 56 8.91 10.26 -4.57
N LEU A 57 8.32 9.19 -4.05
CA LEU A 57 8.66 8.61 -2.77
C LEU A 57 9.05 7.15 -2.96
N GLU A 58 10.35 6.94 -3.14
CA GLU A 58 10.92 5.61 -3.25
C GLU A 58 11.72 5.30 -2.00
N PHE A 59 11.62 4.06 -1.53
CA PHE A 59 12.36 3.59 -0.36
C PHE A 59 13.14 2.34 -0.73
N LEU A 60 14.39 2.30 -0.31
CA LEU A 60 15.29 1.19 -0.59
C LEU A 60 14.71 -0.12 -0.05
N GLY A 61 14.67 -1.13 -0.89
CA GLY A 61 14.14 -2.44 -0.53
C GLY A 61 12.63 -2.59 -0.69
N TYR A 62 11.94 -1.54 -1.13
CA TYR A 62 10.50 -1.57 -1.34
C TYR A 62 10.14 -1.41 -2.79
N LYS A 63 9.06 -2.08 -3.20
CA LYS A 63 8.29 -1.77 -4.39
C LYS A 63 6.97 -1.14 -3.96
N SER A 64 6.41 -0.30 -4.80
CA SER A 64 5.14 0.36 -4.51
C SER A 64 4.17 0.21 -5.67
N TYR A 65 2.89 0.10 -5.31
CA TYR A 65 1.80 -0.08 -6.25
C TYR A 65 0.70 0.93 -5.89
N TRP A 66 0.32 1.73 -6.88
CA TRP A 66 -0.53 2.90 -6.67
C TRP A 66 -1.79 2.81 -7.49
N ASN A 67 -2.91 3.14 -6.89
CA ASN A 67 -4.17 3.31 -7.59
C ASN A 67 -4.65 4.74 -7.38
N TYR A 68 -4.71 5.51 -8.46
CA TYR A 68 -5.07 6.92 -8.41
C TYR A 68 -6.53 7.10 -8.81
N ALA A 69 -7.22 8.04 -8.14
CA ALA A 69 -8.54 8.45 -8.61
C ALA A 69 -8.40 9.29 -9.87
N GLU A 70 -9.39 9.24 -10.75
CA GLU A 70 -9.43 10.12 -11.91
C GLU A 70 -9.62 11.56 -11.50
N LYS A 71 -10.39 11.79 -10.45
CA LYS A 71 -10.62 13.12 -9.89
C LYS A 71 -9.40 13.58 -9.10
N LYS A 72 -8.89 14.76 -9.41
CA LYS A 72 -7.72 15.34 -8.73
C LYS A 72 -8.00 15.61 -7.26
N GLY A 73 -6.98 15.35 -6.42
CA GLY A 73 -7.03 15.64 -4.99
C GLY A 73 -8.02 14.79 -4.22
N TYR A 74 -8.35 13.61 -4.70
CA TYR A 74 -9.39 12.76 -4.16
C TYR A 74 -8.93 11.31 -4.03
N SER A 75 -9.33 10.64 -2.94
CA SER A 75 -9.13 9.20 -2.75
C SER A 75 -7.67 8.77 -2.96
N GLY A 76 -7.46 7.62 -3.59
CA GLY A 76 -6.13 7.09 -3.87
C GLY A 76 -5.66 6.12 -2.81
N THR A 77 -5.13 4.97 -3.25
CA THR A 77 -4.56 3.95 -2.38
C THR A 77 -3.20 3.53 -2.90
N ALA A 78 -2.35 3.06 -1.99
CA ALA A 78 -1.04 2.55 -2.37
C ALA A 78 -0.58 1.48 -1.38
N ILE A 79 0.26 0.56 -1.86
CA ILE A 79 0.93 -0.41 -1.02
C ILE A 79 2.42 -0.35 -1.32
N TYR A 80 3.23 -0.21 -0.26
CA TYR A 80 4.67 -0.45 -0.30
C TYR A 80 4.94 -1.84 0.25
N THR A 81 5.75 -2.62 -0.42
CA THR A 81 6.07 -3.98 0.01
C THR A 81 7.55 -4.30 -0.17
N LYS A 82 8.12 -4.99 0.82
CA LYS A 82 9.47 -5.58 0.71
C LYS A 82 9.46 -6.89 -0.08
N HIS A 83 8.28 -7.47 -0.30
CA HIS A 83 8.12 -8.81 -0.88
C HIS A 83 7.48 -8.72 -2.26
N GLU A 84 8.02 -9.46 -3.23
CA GLU A 84 7.50 -9.48 -4.58
C GLU A 84 6.16 -10.19 -4.63
N PRO A 85 5.08 -9.53 -5.02
CA PRO A 85 3.80 -10.21 -5.16
C PRO A 85 3.76 -11.10 -6.40
N LEU A 86 2.91 -12.13 -6.37
CA LEU A 86 2.63 -12.96 -7.55
C LEU A 86 1.84 -12.19 -8.59
N SER A 87 0.93 -11.34 -8.14
CA SER A 87 0.17 -10.45 -9.02
C SER A 87 -0.33 -9.24 -8.25
N VAL A 88 -0.68 -8.20 -8.98
CA VAL A 88 -1.27 -6.97 -8.43
C VAL A 88 -2.54 -6.68 -9.22
N THR A 89 -3.62 -6.41 -8.50
CA THR A 89 -4.91 -6.05 -9.10
C THR A 89 -5.33 -4.68 -8.58
N TYR A 90 -5.84 -3.85 -9.48
CA TYR A 90 -6.33 -2.51 -9.17
C TYR A 90 -7.85 -2.51 -9.34
N GLY A 91 -8.58 -2.11 -8.29
CA GLY A 91 -10.02 -2.13 -8.31
C GLY A 91 -10.61 -3.50 -7.97
N ILE A 92 -11.90 -3.64 -8.21
CA ILE A 92 -12.66 -4.86 -7.91
C ILE A 92 -13.30 -5.49 -9.15
N GLY A 93 -12.98 -4.98 -10.35
CA GLY A 93 -13.54 -5.49 -11.60
C GLY A 93 -14.91 -4.92 -11.92
N VAL A 94 -15.37 -3.90 -11.20
CA VAL A 94 -16.64 -3.23 -11.47
C VAL A 94 -16.34 -1.82 -11.93
N ASP A 95 -16.58 -1.55 -13.20
CA ASP A 95 -16.20 -0.28 -13.84
C ASP A 95 -16.74 0.94 -13.09
N GLU A 96 -17.96 0.86 -12.62
CA GLU A 96 -18.61 1.93 -11.84
C GLU A 96 -17.80 2.35 -10.61
N HIS A 97 -17.04 1.43 -10.02
CA HIS A 97 -16.28 1.68 -8.78
C HIS A 97 -14.77 1.78 -8.98
N ASP A 98 -14.26 1.48 -10.17
CA ASP A 98 -12.82 1.31 -10.38
C ASP A 98 -12.10 2.57 -10.86
N HIS A 99 -12.80 3.72 -10.91
CA HIS A 99 -12.22 5.01 -11.33
C HIS A 99 -11.83 5.93 -10.18
N GLU A 100 -11.97 5.45 -8.94
CA GLU A 100 -11.76 6.31 -7.77
C GLU A 100 -10.52 5.95 -6.96
N GLY A 101 -9.68 5.04 -7.46
CA GLY A 101 -8.42 4.71 -6.79
C GLY A 101 -8.59 4.12 -5.39
N ARG A 102 -9.60 3.28 -5.18
CA ARG A 102 -9.97 2.81 -3.84
C ARG A 102 -9.37 1.48 -3.42
N VAL A 103 -8.94 0.65 -4.36
CA VAL A 103 -8.54 -0.72 -4.04
C VAL A 103 -7.26 -1.10 -4.76
N VAL A 104 -6.29 -1.60 -4.00
CA VAL A 104 -5.10 -2.30 -4.53
C VAL A 104 -5.03 -3.64 -3.83
N THR A 105 -4.90 -4.71 -4.60
CA THR A 105 -4.76 -6.07 -4.07
C THR A 105 -3.44 -6.67 -4.50
N LEU A 106 -2.67 -7.16 -3.55
CA LEU A 106 -1.48 -7.97 -3.81
C LEU A 106 -1.83 -9.43 -3.59
N GLU A 107 -1.53 -10.27 -4.57
CA GLU A 107 -1.56 -11.72 -4.39
C GLU A 107 -0.18 -12.16 -3.93
N MET A 108 -0.08 -12.68 -2.72
CA MET A 108 1.13 -13.27 -2.19
C MET A 108 1.02 -14.79 -2.25
N GLU A 109 2.09 -15.49 -1.91
CA GLU A 109 2.09 -16.95 -1.99
C GLU A 109 1.04 -17.59 -1.09
N ASP A 110 0.88 -17.07 0.13
CA ASP A 110 0.00 -17.68 1.15
C ASP A 110 -1.20 -16.81 1.51
N PHE A 111 -1.34 -15.60 0.95
CA PHE A 111 -2.43 -14.69 1.31
C PHE A 111 -2.63 -13.62 0.23
N TYR A 112 -3.77 -12.95 0.33
CA TYR A 112 -4.05 -11.72 -0.41
C TYR A 112 -4.02 -10.55 0.55
N LEU A 113 -3.36 -9.46 0.16
CA LEU A 113 -3.41 -8.21 0.90
C LEU A 113 -4.25 -7.21 0.12
N VAL A 114 -5.32 -6.73 0.72
CA VAL A 114 -6.24 -5.79 0.08
C VAL A 114 -6.16 -4.46 0.82
N CYS A 115 -5.72 -3.42 0.12
CA CYS A 115 -5.71 -2.06 0.64
C CYS A 115 -6.93 -1.34 0.09
N VAL A 116 -7.83 -0.93 0.96
CA VAL A 116 -9.12 -0.34 0.58
C VAL A 116 -9.28 1.01 1.27
N TYR A 117 -9.75 2.00 0.52
CA TYR A 117 -10.23 3.24 1.08
C TYR A 117 -11.76 3.32 0.90
N VAL A 118 -12.47 3.44 2.01
CA VAL A 118 -13.92 3.62 2.03
C VAL A 118 -14.20 5.02 2.57
N PRO A 119 -14.75 5.92 1.77
CA PRO A 119 -15.02 7.27 2.25
C PRO A 119 -16.16 7.28 3.28
N ASN A 120 -16.10 8.23 4.18
CA ASN A 120 -17.22 8.52 5.08
C ASN A 120 -18.34 9.19 4.28
N SER A 121 -19.54 8.69 4.47
CA SER A 121 -20.72 9.26 3.82
C SER A 121 -21.29 10.42 4.61
#